data_8dcecf4aa80de51555d128707cc0f22e
#
_entry.id   8dcecf4aa80de51555d128707cc0f22e
#
_cell.length_a   1.000
_cell.length_b   1.000
_cell.length_c   1.000
_cell.angle_alpha   90.00
_cell.angle_beta   90.00
_cell.angle_gamma   90.00
#
_symmetry.space_group_name_H-M   'P 1'
#
loop_
_entity.id
_entity.type
_entity.pdbx_description
1 polymer ?
#
loop_
_entity_poly.entity_id
_entity_poly.type
_entity_poly.pdbx_seq_one_letter_code
_entity_poly.pdbx_strand_id
1 'polypeptide(L)'
;MSTKPEGSKSDEDAENPSDPLAALKAQPLKPVDLWGRHREAGPIPATLERNKFKYKSLSSWSYNIAMGCNHACRFCYVPESSTNKREDELKLYGVGDSDAEWGDYVLLRAWDEVKFRASLERAKKTPKAKLNGDGNRAVIFCSTTDPYQTIKADGDLPRQKLLNGLRQTLVRRALEIILNESDLNVRILTRSPLAKTDFDLYRKFGNRLVFGMSLPTLNDNLCKLYEPKAPGPRKRLEVLQQAKQEGLHVYVAMAPTSPECQEEDLEQTLEAIKKLDPITIFHEPINLRAENVPRIVLHAEKLKVQFDRRPLLKDNWPACALWQLHEVERIGKRLKLTQLHLWPDKDLGKRPVWNQARRTINQPTNDAAFAEHLDWLKRWWDRVSEWPKR
;
A
#
# COMPACT_ATOMS: atom_id res chain seq x y z
N MET A 1 47.18 -47.43 29.85
CA MET A 1 46.98 -45.98 30.05
C MET A 1 46.85 -45.37 28.68
N SER A 2 45.62 -45.07 28.27
CA SER A 2 45.29 -44.51 26.97
C SER A 2 44.63 -43.18 27.20
N THR A 3 45.30 -42.09 26.82
CA THR A 3 44.80 -40.71 26.87
C THR A 3 44.04 -40.38 25.58
N LYS A 4 42.75 -40.08 25.71
CA LYS A 4 41.92 -39.50 24.66
C LYS A 4 42.32 -38.03 24.45
N PRO A 5 42.32 -37.52 23.18
CA PRO A 5 42.47 -36.10 22.97
C PRO A 5 41.12 -35.39 23.17
N GLU A 6 41.19 -34.25 23.85
CA GLU A 6 40.08 -33.29 24.00
C GLU A 6 39.71 -32.68 22.66
N GLY A 7 38.41 -32.70 22.34
CA GLY A 7 37.87 -32.10 21.17
C GLY A 7 37.84 -30.55 21.30
N SER A 8 38.42 -29.89 20.34
CA SER A 8 38.32 -28.42 20.15
C SER A 8 36.86 -28.06 19.87
N LYS A 9 36.28 -27.23 20.72
CA LYS A 9 35.05 -26.51 20.40
C LYS A 9 35.37 -25.53 19.28
N SER A 10 34.71 -25.65 18.14
CA SER A 10 34.74 -24.70 17.05
C SER A 10 34.07 -23.40 17.49
N ASP A 11 34.82 -22.31 17.48
CA ASP A 11 34.34 -20.93 17.55
C ASP A 11 33.61 -20.57 16.24
N GLU A 12 32.38 -21.04 16.07
CA GLU A 12 31.52 -20.68 14.93
C GLU A 12 30.24 -19.99 15.39
N ASP A 13 30.33 -18.96 16.19
CA ASP A 13 29.24 -18.00 16.42
C ASP A 13 29.79 -16.59 16.65
N ALA A 14 30.76 -16.17 15.84
CA ALA A 14 31.12 -14.76 15.76
C ALA A 14 29.98 -14.02 15.05
N GLU A 15 29.09 -13.39 15.83
CA GLU A 15 28.04 -12.51 15.31
C GLU A 15 28.67 -11.46 14.38
N ASN A 16 28.24 -11.42 13.13
CA ASN A 16 28.68 -10.48 12.12
C ASN A 16 28.36 -9.03 12.61
N PRO A 17 29.36 -8.19 12.93
CA PRO A 17 29.15 -6.87 13.49
C PRO A 17 28.44 -5.87 12.55
N SER A 18 28.15 -6.27 11.30
CA SER A 18 27.40 -5.48 10.31
C SER A 18 25.92 -5.83 10.23
N ASP A 19 25.42 -6.80 11.01
CA ASP A 19 23.98 -7.13 11.04
C ASP A 19 23.19 -6.07 11.82
N PRO A 20 22.29 -5.30 11.18
CA PRO A 20 21.45 -4.33 11.87
C PRO A 20 20.57 -4.94 12.98
N LEU A 21 20.23 -6.23 12.89
CA LEU A 21 19.46 -6.96 13.90
C LEU A 21 20.31 -7.32 15.12
N ALA A 22 21.60 -7.62 14.94
CA ALA A 22 22.54 -7.84 16.07
C ALA A 22 22.76 -6.56 16.87
N ALA A 23 22.92 -5.43 16.17
CA ALA A 23 23.04 -4.10 16.81
C ALA A 23 21.77 -3.74 17.62
N LEU A 24 20.58 -4.18 17.18
CA LEU A 24 19.31 -3.98 17.87
C LEU A 24 19.20 -4.83 19.15
N LYS A 25 19.75 -6.05 19.18
CA LYS A 25 19.79 -6.88 20.37
C LYS A 25 20.69 -6.31 21.45
N ALA A 26 21.75 -5.57 21.04
CA ALA A 26 22.75 -5.01 21.94
C ALA A 26 22.36 -3.67 22.58
N GLN A 27 21.38 -2.94 22.04
CA GLN A 27 20.93 -1.65 22.59
C GLN A 27 19.43 -1.67 22.93
N PRO A 28 19.02 -1.27 24.14
CA PRO A 28 17.61 -1.12 24.48
C PRO A 28 17.05 0.06 23.67
N LEU A 29 16.32 -0.24 22.58
CA LEU A 29 15.59 0.77 21.82
C LEU A 29 14.47 1.33 22.68
N LYS A 30 14.23 2.64 22.59
CA LYS A 30 13.10 3.29 23.25
C LYS A 30 11.79 2.70 22.71
N PRO A 31 10.71 2.63 23.51
CA PRO A 31 9.43 2.09 23.06
C PRO A 31 8.90 2.72 21.79
N VAL A 32 9.19 4.02 21.55
CA VAL A 32 8.79 4.77 20.35
C VAL A 32 9.49 4.27 19.06
N ASP A 33 10.57 3.51 19.14
CA ASP A 33 11.31 3.02 17.99
C ASP A 33 10.67 1.78 17.36
N LEU A 34 10.02 0.93 18.18
CA LEU A 34 9.41 -0.32 17.72
C LEU A 34 8.01 -0.49 18.30
N TRP A 35 7.03 -0.65 17.41
CA TRP A 35 5.68 -1.01 17.82
C TRP A 35 5.66 -2.35 18.56
N GLY A 36 4.93 -2.40 19.68
CA GLY A 36 4.75 -3.62 20.47
C GLY A 36 5.87 -3.90 21.47
N ARG A 37 6.79 -2.96 21.69
CA ARG A 37 7.77 -3.03 22.81
C ARG A 37 7.20 -2.57 24.15
N HIS A 38 6.00 -2.01 24.15
CA HIS A 38 5.37 -1.60 25.41
C HIS A 38 5.10 -2.83 26.28
N ARG A 39 5.48 -2.77 27.56
CA ARG A 39 5.45 -3.94 28.47
C ARG A 39 4.06 -4.52 28.66
N GLU A 40 3.03 -3.68 28.61
CA GLU A 40 1.64 -4.08 28.86
C GLU A 40 0.96 -4.65 27.61
N ALA A 41 1.31 -4.16 26.41
CA ALA A 41 0.72 -4.62 25.14
C ALA A 41 1.43 -5.85 24.55
N GLY A 42 2.66 -6.11 24.96
CA GLY A 42 3.53 -7.15 24.36
C GLY A 42 4.00 -6.79 22.94
N PRO A 43 4.98 -7.50 22.40
CA PRO A 43 5.53 -7.23 21.07
C PRO A 43 4.53 -7.64 19.97
N ILE A 44 4.24 -6.71 19.03
CA ILE A 44 3.50 -7.02 17.80
C ILE A 44 4.51 -7.44 16.73
N PRO A 45 4.55 -8.73 16.36
CA PRO A 45 5.49 -9.20 15.35
C PRO A 45 5.05 -8.82 13.93
N ALA A 46 6.02 -8.65 13.04
CA ALA A 46 5.78 -8.55 11.61
C ALA A 46 5.52 -9.95 11.04
N THR A 47 4.26 -10.29 10.79
CA THR A 47 3.84 -11.60 10.29
C THR A 47 2.86 -11.46 9.12
N LEU A 48 2.59 -12.56 8.40
CA LEU A 48 1.56 -12.61 7.38
C LEU A 48 0.18 -12.63 8.02
N GLU A 49 -0.67 -11.70 7.63
CA GLU A 49 -2.04 -11.55 8.10
C GLU A 49 -3.02 -11.70 6.93
N ARG A 50 -4.17 -12.35 7.18
CA ARG A 50 -5.25 -12.39 6.17
C ARG A 50 -5.75 -10.98 5.92
N ASN A 51 -5.77 -10.55 4.65
CA ASN A 51 -6.42 -9.30 4.29
C ASN A 51 -7.92 -9.52 4.00
N LYS A 52 -8.67 -8.42 4.00
CA LYS A 52 -10.12 -8.42 3.79
C LYS A 52 -10.52 -7.78 2.45
N PHE A 53 -9.64 -7.83 1.45
CA PHE A 53 -9.94 -7.33 0.10
C PHE A 53 -11.01 -8.19 -0.55
N LYS A 54 -12.25 -7.70 -0.60
CA LYS A 54 -13.39 -8.48 -1.12
C LYS A 54 -13.53 -8.39 -2.64
N TYR A 55 -13.19 -7.24 -3.25
CA TYR A 55 -13.38 -6.96 -4.67
C TYR A 55 -12.09 -6.61 -5.41
N LYS A 56 -10.97 -6.65 -4.71
CA LYS A 56 -9.66 -6.36 -5.26
C LYS A 56 -8.87 -7.65 -5.29
N SER A 57 -8.71 -8.24 -6.46
CA SER A 57 -7.96 -9.48 -6.68
C SER A 57 -6.45 -9.28 -6.58
N LEU A 58 -6.00 -8.54 -5.55
CA LEU A 58 -4.61 -8.13 -5.39
C LEU A 58 -3.81 -9.16 -4.58
N SER A 59 -4.35 -9.61 -3.45
CA SER A 59 -3.68 -10.57 -2.57
C SER A 59 -4.63 -11.21 -1.57
N SER A 60 -4.23 -12.33 -0.98
CA SER A 60 -4.95 -13.00 0.11
C SER A 60 -4.35 -12.70 1.48
N TRP A 61 -3.10 -12.26 1.53
CA TRP A 61 -2.42 -11.87 2.76
C TRP A 61 -1.74 -10.52 2.59
N SER A 62 -1.48 -9.89 3.72
CA SER A 62 -0.63 -8.71 3.84
C SER A 62 0.50 -8.96 4.82
N TYR A 63 1.63 -8.33 4.55
CA TYR A 63 2.77 -8.24 5.43
C TYR A 63 3.02 -6.78 5.77
N ASN A 64 2.73 -6.35 6.99
CA ASN A 64 2.89 -4.96 7.44
C ASN A 64 4.05 -4.86 8.41
N ILE A 65 5.01 -4.00 8.10
CA ILE A 65 6.26 -3.83 8.87
C ILE A 65 6.17 -2.73 9.93
N ALA A 66 5.13 -1.89 9.87
CA ALA A 66 4.99 -0.76 10.77
C ALA A 66 3.52 -0.40 11.01
N MET A 67 3.29 0.40 12.04
CA MET A 67 2.11 1.22 12.26
C MET A 67 2.49 2.67 11.93
N GLY A 68 1.63 3.38 11.19
CA GLY A 68 1.92 4.72 10.69
C GLY A 68 2.66 4.72 9.34
N CYS A 69 2.78 5.90 8.71
CA CYS A 69 3.41 6.04 7.39
C CYS A 69 3.89 7.48 7.17
N ASN A 70 5.19 7.66 6.92
CA ASN A 70 5.80 8.98 6.71
C ASN A 70 5.43 9.66 5.39
N HIS A 71 4.76 8.99 4.45
CA HIS A 71 4.28 9.66 3.24
C HIS A 71 3.18 10.69 3.53
N ALA A 72 2.48 10.56 4.65
CA ALA A 72 1.51 11.52 5.14
C ALA A 72 0.40 11.85 4.12
N CYS A 73 0.00 10.88 3.29
CA CYS A 73 -1.06 11.08 2.31
C CYS A 73 -2.35 11.55 2.99
N ARG A 74 -2.88 12.70 2.59
CA ARG A 74 -4.02 13.34 3.27
C ARG A 74 -5.33 12.58 3.07
N PHE A 75 -5.45 11.84 1.98
CA PHE A 75 -6.60 10.98 1.68
C PHE A 75 -6.55 9.60 2.39
N CYS A 76 -5.50 9.30 3.14
CA CYS A 76 -5.29 7.94 3.64
C CYS A 76 -6.43 7.47 4.55
N TYR A 77 -6.96 6.27 4.29
CA TYR A 77 -8.03 5.66 5.07
C TYR A 77 -7.52 4.75 6.21
N VAL A 78 -6.21 4.56 6.30
CA VAL A 78 -5.59 3.65 7.28
C VAL A 78 -5.91 4.04 8.73
N PRO A 79 -5.99 5.32 9.12
CA PRO A 79 -6.44 5.68 10.46
C PRO A 79 -7.74 4.99 10.86
N GLU A 80 -8.79 5.11 10.07
CA GLU A 80 -10.09 4.46 10.36
C GLU A 80 -10.01 2.93 10.39
N SER A 81 -9.28 2.35 9.44
CA SER A 81 -9.25 0.90 9.25
C SER A 81 -8.35 0.16 10.24
N SER A 82 -7.34 0.81 10.78
CA SER A 82 -6.25 0.16 11.51
C SER A 82 -5.80 0.91 12.76
N THR A 83 -5.43 2.19 12.66
CA THR A 83 -4.77 2.90 13.75
C THR A 83 -5.72 3.34 14.86
N ASN A 84 -6.92 3.82 14.55
CA ASN A 84 -7.89 4.26 15.55
C ASN A 84 -8.29 3.13 16.51
N LYS A 85 -8.24 1.89 16.06
CA LYS A 85 -8.50 0.71 16.91
C LYS A 85 -7.41 0.44 17.95
N ARG A 86 -6.33 1.18 17.90
CA ARG A 86 -5.16 1.05 18.76
C ARG A 86 -4.72 2.40 19.36
N GLU A 87 -5.64 3.33 19.47
CA GLU A 87 -5.34 4.67 20.01
C GLU A 87 -4.75 4.63 21.41
N ASP A 88 -5.31 3.80 22.30
CA ASP A 88 -4.80 3.69 23.67
C ASP A 88 -3.36 3.16 23.71
N GLU A 89 -3.03 2.22 22.84
CA GLU A 89 -1.66 1.76 22.71
C GLU A 89 -0.76 2.82 22.08
N LEU A 90 -1.24 3.58 21.09
CA LEU A 90 -0.50 4.65 20.43
C LEU A 90 -0.18 5.81 21.37
N LYS A 91 -1.09 6.14 22.30
CA LYS A 91 -0.85 7.14 23.35
C LYS A 91 0.36 6.82 24.22
N LEU A 92 0.65 5.52 24.45
CA LEU A 92 1.84 5.09 25.19
C LEU A 92 3.15 5.41 24.47
N TYR A 93 3.06 5.69 23.16
CA TYR A 93 4.19 6.10 22.30
C TYR A 93 4.15 7.60 21.94
N GLY A 94 3.31 8.38 22.63
CA GLY A 94 3.21 9.82 22.44
C GLY A 94 2.34 10.26 21.26
N VAL A 95 1.54 9.34 20.66
CA VAL A 95 0.56 9.67 19.64
C VAL A 95 -0.79 9.93 20.30
N GLY A 96 -1.20 11.18 20.37
CA GLY A 96 -2.44 11.60 21.05
C GLY A 96 -3.69 11.34 20.21
N ASP A 97 -3.61 11.58 18.90
CA ASP A 97 -4.67 11.37 17.92
C ASP A 97 -4.06 10.75 16.65
N SER A 98 -4.39 9.50 16.41
CA SER A 98 -3.80 8.72 15.31
C SER A 98 -4.19 9.23 13.92
N ASP A 99 -5.29 9.94 13.78
CA ASP A 99 -5.76 10.52 12.52
C ASP A 99 -5.17 11.92 12.29
N ALA A 100 -5.27 12.81 13.26
CA ALA A 100 -4.73 14.17 13.17
C ALA A 100 -3.20 14.16 12.98
N GLU A 101 -2.50 13.25 13.67
CA GLU A 101 -1.05 13.08 13.58
C GLU A 101 -0.60 12.14 12.44
N TRP A 102 -1.51 11.76 11.53
CA TRP A 102 -1.16 10.87 10.43
C TRP A 102 -0.04 11.43 9.55
N GLY A 103 1.07 10.69 9.51
CA GLY A 103 2.28 11.08 8.78
C GLY A 103 3.40 11.60 9.68
N ASP A 104 3.17 11.70 10.97
CA ASP A 104 4.15 12.19 11.94
C ASP A 104 4.67 11.08 12.88
N TYR A 105 4.11 9.87 12.78
CA TYR A 105 4.58 8.71 13.53
C TYR A 105 4.78 7.48 12.62
N VAL A 106 5.80 6.69 12.96
CA VAL A 106 6.05 5.34 12.40
C VAL A 106 6.63 4.47 13.50
N LEU A 107 5.92 3.40 13.85
CA LEU A 107 6.35 2.42 14.84
C LEU A 107 6.63 1.09 14.14
N LEU A 108 7.90 0.72 14.03
CA LEU A 108 8.32 -0.53 13.39
C LEU A 108 7.90 -1.74 14.21
N ARG A 109 7.34 -2.75 13.56
CA ARG A 109 7.00 -4.03 14.18
C ARG A 109 8.27 -4.82 14.52
N ALA A 110 8.18 -5.65 15.55
CA ALA A 110 9.29 -6.51 15.93
C ALA A 110 9.52 -7.61 14.88
N TRP A 111 10.78 -7.91 14.56
CA TRP A 111 11.13 -9.09 13.79
C TRP A 111 11.19 -10.31 14.72
N ASP A 112 10.39 -11.31 14.41
CA ASP A 112 10.38 -12.64 15.05
C ASP A 112 10.28 -13.67 13.93
N GLU A 113 11.43 -14.22 13.55
CA GLU A 113 11.53 -15.14 12.42
C GLU A 113 10.73 -16.43 12.63
N VAL A 114 10.65 -16.93 13.88
CA VAL A 114 9.86 -18.11 14.21
C VAL A 114 8.37 -17.86 13.98
N LYS A 115 7.86 -16.71 14.47
CA LYS A 115 6.47 -16.32 14.25
C LYS A 115 6.19 -16.01 12.78
N PHE A 116 7.15 -15.41 12.08
CA PHE A 116 7.01 -15.16 10.64
C PHE A 116 6.86 -16.47 9.87
N ARG A 117 7.79 -17.45 10.06
CA ARG A 117 7.70 -18.78 9.44
C ARG A 117 6.42 -19.51 9.79
N ALA A 118 6.00 -19.48 11.06
CA ALA A 118 4.73 -20.06 11.47
C ALA A 118 3.53 -19.44 10.74
N SER A 119 3.57 -18.12 10.47
CA SER A 119 2.53 -17.43 9.68
C SER A 119 2.59 -17.82 8.20
N LEU A 120 3.79 -18.01 7.64
CA LEU A 120 4.01 -18.46 6.27
C LEU A 120 3.46 -19.89 6.07
N GLU A 121 3.74 -20.79 6.99
CA GLU A 121 3.21 -22.18 6.95
C GLU A 121 1.67 -22.20 7.01
N ARG A 122 1.04 -21.34 7.81
CA ARG A 122 -0.43 -21.20 7.81
C ARG A 122 -0.95 -20.69 6.46
N ALA A 123 -0.24 -19.75 5.84
CA ALA A 123 -0.61 -19.23 4.52
C ALA A 123 -0.50 -20.32 3.44
N LYS A 124 0.58 -21.10 3.42
CA LYS A 124 0.80 -22.24 2.50
C LYS A 124 -0.31 -23.27 2.60
N LYS A 125 -0.76 -23.59 3.80
CA LYS A 125 -1.81 -24.60 4.09
C LYS A 125 -3.23 -24.07 3.85
N THR A 126 -3.43 -22.80 3.53
CA THR A 126 -4.77 -22.22 3.32
C THR A 126 -5.44 -22.85 2.09
N PRO A 127 -6.63 -23.47 2.21
CA PRO A 127 -7.34 -24.06 1.08
C PRO A 127 -7.69 -23.00 0.02
N LYS A 128 -7.66 -23.40 -1.27
CA LYS A 128 -7.97 -22.51 -2.40
C LYS A 128 -9.33 -21.83 -2.26
N ALA A 129 -10.35 -22.55 -1.79
CA ALA A 129 -11.68 -22.00 -1.56
C ALA A 129 -11.75 -20.88 -0.50
N LYS A 130 -10.72 -20.73 0.33
CA LYS A 130 -10.61 -19.65 1.34
C LYS A 130 -9.76 -18.47 0.87
N LEU A 131 -9.24 -18.49 -0.36
CA LEU A 131 -8.48 -17.37 -0.93
C LEU A 131 -9.43 -16.27 -1.38
N ASN A 132 -8.91 -15.05 -1.50
CA ASN A 132 -9.67 -13.93 -2.05
C ASN A 132 -9.88 -14.11 -3.56
N GLY A 133 -11.00 -13.66 -4.04
CA GLY A 133 -11.58 -13.54 -5.37
C GLY A 133 -11.04 -14.36 -6.55
N ASP A 134 -9.74 -14.31 -6.80
CA ASP A 134 -9.09 -14.97 -7.93
C ASP A 134 -8.36 -16.29 -7.57
N GLY A 135 -8.47 -16.74 -6.33
CA GLY A 135 -7.70 -17.87 -5.82
C GLY A 135 -6.19 -17.62 -5.79
N ASN A 136 -5.75 -16.37 -5.88
CA ASN A 136 -4.33 -16.00 -5.93
C ASN A 136 -3.68 -16.16 -4.56
N ARG A 137 -2.63 -16.97 -4.51
CA ARG A 137 -1.78 -17.15 -3.33
C ARG A 137 -0.76 -16.04 -3.22
N ALA A 138 -1.22 -14.79 -3.13
CA ALA A 138 -0.35 -13.63 -3.07
C ALA A 138 -0.32 -12.96 -1.70
N VAL A 139 0.86 -12.42 -1.36
CA VAL A 139 1.12 -11.55 -0.23
C VAL A 139 1.37 -10.14 -0.75
N ILE A 140 0.64 -9.12 -0.28
CA ILE A 140 0.98 -7.72 -0.52
C ILE A 140 1.89 -7.18 0.59
N PHE A 141 2.96 -6.50 0.21
CA PHE A 141 3.85 -5.71 1.07
C PHE A 141 3.42 -4.24 0.97
N CYS A 142 3.04 -3.72 1.86
CA CYS A 142 2.30 -3.39 3.02
C CYS A 142 0.92 -2.82 2.65
N SER A 143 -0.15 -3.27 3.28
CA SER A 143 -1.51 -2.77 3.01
C SER A 143 -1.89 -1.55 3.86
N THR A 144 -1.19 -1.28 4.95
CA THR A 144 -1.50 -0.21 5.92
C THR A 144 -0.34 0.75 6.17
N THR A 145 0.77 0.59 5.44
CA THR A 145 1.95 1.46 5.49
C THR A 145 2.70 1.33 4.17
N ASP A 146 3.84 2.02 3.99
CA ASP A 146 4.70 1.82 2.81
C ASP A 146 5.97 1.05 3.20
N PRO A 147 6.30 -0.06 2.51
CA PRO A 147 7.47 -0.88 2.85
C PRO A 147 8.81 -0.18 2.61
N TYR A 148 8.84 0.85 1.79
CA TYR A 148 10.04 1.59 1.40
C TYR A 148 10.02 3.05 1.84
N GLN A 149 9.12 3.44 2.74
CA GLN A 149 9.13 4.79 3.30
C GLN A 149 10.46 5.10 3.98
N THR A 150 10.89 6.36 3.91
CA THR A 150 12.02 6.85 4.71
C THR A 150 11.53 7.20 6.11
N ILE A 151 12.09 6.55 7.13
CA ILE A 151 11.78 6.87 8.52
C ILE A 151 12.68 8.04 8.96
N LYS A 152 12.06 9.11 9.43
CA LYS A 152 12.76 10.29 9.96
C LYS A 152 12.83 10.19 11.47
N ALA A 153 13.94 10.63 12.04
CA ALA A 153 14.15 10.71 13.49
C ALA A 153 14.71 12.09 13.82
N ASP A 154 13.84 13.02 14.09
CA ASP A 154 14.02 14.46 14.35
C ASP A 154 15.43 14.89 14.83
N GLY A 155 16.34 15.12 13.88
CA GLY A 155 17.73 15.54 14.13
C GLY A 155 18.70 14.45 14.58
N ASP A 156 18.24 13.24 14.93
CA ASP A 156 19.09 12.10 15.29
C ASP A 156 19.43 11.25 14.06
N LEU A 157 20.47 11.63 13.34
CA LEU A 157 20.89 10.93 12.12
C LEU A 157 21.36 9.48 12.38
N PRO A 158 22.12 9.15 13.44
CA PRO A 158 22.44 7.76 13.76
C PRO A 158 21.19 6.90 13.97
N ARG A 159 20.23 7.37 14.74
CA ARG A 159 18.95 6.68 14.96
C ARG A 159 18.15 6.54 13.67
N GLN A 160 18.08 7.58 12.85
CA GLN A 160 17.42 7.53 11.55
C GLN A 160 18.03 6.45 10.64
N LYS A 161 19.37 6.35 10.60
CA LYS A 161 20.10 5.32 9.85
C LYS A 161 19.75 3.92 10.36
N LEU A 162 19.76 3.73 11.68
CA LEU A 162 19.38 2.46 12.32
C LEU A 162 17.95 2.03 11.96
N LEU A 163 16.96 2.92 12.11
CA LEU A 163 15.55 2.61 11.83
C LEU A 163 15.32 2.28 10.34
N ASN A 164 16.00 2.99 9.42
CA ASN A 164 15.90 2.68 8.00
C ASN A 164 16.61 1.37 7.63
N GLY A 165 17.72 1.04 8.28
CA GLY A 165 18.36 -0.26 8.15
C GLY A 165 17.46 -1.39 8.63
N LEU A 166 16.82 -1.23 9.79
CA LEU A 166 15.84 -2.20 10.31
C LEU A 166 14.63 -2.37 9.36
N ARG A 167 14.07 -1.26 8.86
CA ARG A 167 13.00 -1.31 7.85
C ARG A 167 13.42 -2.15 6.64
N GLN A 168 14.64 -1.92 6.13
CA GLN A 168 15.16 -2.67 4.98
C GLN A 168 15.32 -4.15 5.31
N THR A 169 15.88 -4.47 6.48
CA THR A 169 16.03 -5.85 6.94
C THR A 169 14.68 -6.57 7.06
N LEU A 170 13.66 -5.93 7.64
CA LEU A 170 12.30 -6.48 7.74
C LEU A 170 11.73 -6.85 6.37
N VAL A 171 11.93 -5.99 5.36
CA VAL A 171 11.43 -6.24 4.00
C VAL A 171 12.24 -7.34 3.32
N ARG A 172 13.58 -7.22 3.27
CA ARG A 172 14.44 -8.18 2.56
C ARG A 172 14.35 -9.57 3.17
N ARG A 173 14.42 -9.67 4.50
CA ARG A 173 14.38 -10.97 5.17
C ARG A 173 13.07 -11.70 4.96
N ALA A 174 11.93 -10.98 5.00
CA ALA A 174 10.64 -11.58 4.69
C ALA A 174 10.56 -12.06 3.24
N LEU A 175 11.08 -11.27 2.28
CA LEU A 175 11.15 -11.67 0.87
C LEU A 175 12.01 -12.91 0.66
N GLU A 176 13.20 -12.97 1.26
CA GLU A 176 14.12 -14.11 1.16
C GLU A 176 13.46 -15.41 1.68
N ILE A 177 12.81 -15.35 2.83
CA ILE A 177 12.11 -16.49 3.39
C ILE A 177 10.93 -16.92 2.50
N ILE A 178 10.12 -15.98 1.99
CA ILE A 178 9.03 -16.30 1.07
C ILE A 178 9.58 -16.91 -0.23
N LEU A 179 10.68 -16.39 -0.77
CA LEU A 179 11.32 -16.89 -1.98
C LEU A 179 11.76 -18.34 -1.84
N ASN A 180 12.46 -18.64 -0.75
CA ASN A 180 13.15 -19.91 -0.54
C ASN A 180 12.26 -21.00 0.06
N GLU A 181 11.24 -20.61 0.86
CA GLU A 181 10.49 -21.57 1.69
C GLU A 181 9.01 -21.70 1.28
N SER A 182 8.57 -20.99 0.22
CA SER A 182 7.20 -21.06 -0.24
C SER A 182 7.05 -20.91 -1.75
N ASP A 183 5.84 -21.20 -2.22
CA ASP A 183 5.40 -20.94 -3.59
C ASP A 183 4.48 -19.71 -3.68
N LEU A 184 4.37 -18.92 -2.64
CA LEU A 184 3.50 -17.75 -2.60
C LEU A 184 3.95 -16.68 -3.60
N ASN A 185 2.96 -16.03 -4.22
CA ASN A 185 3.19 -14.84 -5.03
C ASN A 185 3.38 -13.62 -4.13
N VAL A 186 4.09 -12.61 -4.65
CA VAL A 186 4.35 -11.36 -3.95
C VAL A 186 3.84 -10.18 -4.77
N ARG A 187 3.21 -9.24 -4.09
CA ARG A 187 2.81 -7.94 -4.66
C ARG A 187 3.48 -6.83 -3.84
N ILE A 188 4.35 -6.09 -4.48
CA ILE A 188 4.91 -4.88 -3.89
C ILE A 188 4.04 -3.71 -4.33
N LEU A 189 3.63 -2.85 -3.40
CA LEU A 189 2.99 -1.58 -3.72
C LEU A 189 3.65 -0.49 -2.87
N THR A 190 4.23 0.52 -3.54
CA THR A 190 4.94 1.60 -2.86
C THR A 190 4.79 2.92 -3.60
N ARG A 191 5.14 4.01 -2.93
CA ARG A 191 5.40 5.33 -3.52
C ARG A 191 6.87 5.68 -3.57
N SER A 192 7.72 4.84 -2.98
CA SER A 192 9.12 5.16 -2.73
C SER A 192 10.05 4.61 -3.80
N PRO A 193 10.94 5.44 -4.37
CA PRO A 193 12.01 5.01 -5.25
C PRO A 193 13.03 4.06 -4.59
N LEU A 194 13.04 3.98 -3.25
CA LEU A 194 13.94 3.07 -2.54
C LEU A 194 13.67 1.59 -2.84
N ALA A 195 12.51 1.25 -3.39
CA ALA A 195 12.20 -0.12 -3.80
C ALA A 195 13.20 -0.69 -4.82
N LYS A 196 13.85 0.16 -5.62
CA LYS A 196 14.89 -0.27 -6.57
C LYS A 196 16.11 -0.94 -5.92
N THR A 197 16.34 -0.70 -4.63
CA THR A 197 17.44 -1.36 -3.90
C THR A 197 17.25 -2.87 -3.76
N ASP A 198 16.03 -3.38 -4.02
CA ASP A 198 15.68 -4.79 -3.90
C ASP A 198 15.33 -5.44 -5.26
N PHE A 199 15.58 -4.78 -6.39
CA PHE A 199 15.30 -5.33 -7.73
C PHE A 199 16.09 -6.60 -8.02
N ASP A 200 17.31 -6.73 -7.47
CA ASP A 200 18.11 -7.95 -7.52
C ASP A 200 17.36 -9.15 -6.92
N LEU A 201 16.68 -8.93 -5.79
CA LEU A 201 15.89 -9.95 -5.13
C LEU A 201 14.56 -10.19 -5.85
N TYR A 202 13.93 -9.14 -6.38
CA TYR A 202 12.67 -9.27 -7.12
C TYR A 202 12.84 -10.15 -8.37
N ARG A 203 13.94 -10.01 -9.11
CA ARG A 203 14.23 -10.85 -10.29
C ARG A 203 14.26 -12.34 -9.95
N LYS A 204 14.74 -12.70 -8.75
CA LYS A 204 14.80 -14.12 -8.33
C LYS A 204 13.41 -14.77 -8.16
N PHE A 205 12.37 -13.99 -7.96
CA PHE A 205 10.99 -14.48 -7.91
C PHE A 205 10.42 -14.82 -9.30
N GLY A 206 10.95 -14.26 -10.39
CA GLY A 206 10.37 -14.41 -11.72
C GLY A 206 8.90 -13.97 -11.76
N ASN A 207 8.03 -14.81 -12.35
CA ASN A 207 6.59 -14.54 -12.45
C ASN A 207 5.84 -14.44 -11.11
N ARG A 208 6.45 -14.90 -10.02
CA ARG A 208 5.80 -14.85 -8.70
C ARG A 208 5.76 -13.45 -8.08
N LEU A 209 6.64 -12.53 -8.51
CA LEU A 209 6.64 -11.17 -7.97
C LEU A 209 6.21 -10.17 -9.04
N VAL A 210 5.29 -9.29 -8.66
CA VAL A 210 4.89 -8.15 -9.46
C VAL A 210 5.10 -6.88 -8.66
N PHE A 211 5.91 -5.99 -9.22
CA PHE A 211 6.25 -4.71 -8.61
C PHE A 211 5.26 -3.64 -9.04
N GLY A 212 4.73 -2.88 -8.10
CA GLY A 212 3.77 -1.81 -8.36
C GLY A 212 4.08 -0.53 -7.66
N MET A 213 3.67 0.56 -8.28
CA MET A 213 3.69 1.88 -7.66
C MET A 213 2.34 2.57 -7.76
N SER A 214 2.02 3.35 -6.71
CA SER A 214 0.89 4.28 -6.78
C SER A 214 1.29 5.49 -7.61
N LEU A 215 0.53 5.73 -8.70
CA LEU A 215 0.73 6.86 -9.61
C LEU A 215 -0.65 7.43 -9.99
N PRO A 216 -1.32 8.15 -9.07
CA PRO A 216 -2.67 8.67 -9.31
C PRO A 216 -2.72 9.81 -10.33
N THR A 217 -1.65 10.57 -10.48
CA THR A 217 -1.50 11.69 -11.41
C THR A 217 -0.04 11.94 -11.73
N LEU A 218 0.23 12.61 -12.86
CA LEU A 218 1.55 13.18 -13.19
C LEU A 218 1.68 14.65 -12.78
N ASN A 219 0.61 15.25 -12.26
CA ASN A 219 0.58 16.64 -11.83
C ASN A 219 1.27 16.82 -10.48
N ASP A 220 2.41 17.49 -10.47
CA ASP A 220 3.21 17.73 -9.26
C ASP A 220 2.46 18.55 -8.20
N ASN A 221 1.58 19.48 -8.61
CA ASN A 221 0.82 20.31 -7.68
C ASN A 221 -0.24 19.48 -6.94
N LEU A 222 -0.97 18.63 -7.66
CA LEU A 222 -1.92 17.68 -7.04
C LEU A 222 -1.18 16.69 -6.14
N CYS A 223 -0.02 16.19 -6.57
CA CYS A 223 0.78 15.33 -5.73
C CYS A 223 1.20 16.02 -4.41
N LYS A 224 1.65 17.28 -4.45
CA LYS A 224 2.00 18.05 -3.25
C LYS A 224 0.81 18.28 -2.32
N LEU A 225 -0.37 18.53 -2.89
CA LEU A 225 -1.59 18.74 -2.12
C LEU A 225 -2.04 17.46 -1.39
N TYR A 226 -2.04 16.35 -2.08
CA TYR A 226 -2.61 15.10 -1.57
C TYR A 226 -1.59 14.15 -0.92
N GLU A 227 -0.31 14.23 -1.31
CA GLU A 227 0.76 13.33 -0.88
C GLU A 227 2.03 14.12 -0.44
N PRO A 228 1.94 14.98 0.59
CA PRO A 228 2.92 16.03 0.88
C PRO A 228 4.35 15.56 1.18
N LYS A 229 4.51 14.35 1.70
CA LYS A 229 5.82 13.79 2.06
C LYS A 229 6.23 12.62 1.16
N ALA A 230 5.39 12.26 0.18
CA ALA A 230 5.72 11.20 -0.77
C ALA A 230 6.61 11.72 -1.91
N PRO A 231 7.46 10.88 -2.51
CA PRO A 231 8.21 11.23 -3.71
C PRO A 231 7.30 11.64 -4.87
N GLY A 232 7.73 12.63 -5.66
CA GLY A 232 6.94 13.15 -6.78
C GLY A 232 6.61 12.10 -7.86
N PRO A 233 5.58 12.32 -8.67
CA PRO A 233 5.07 11.35 -9.62
C PRO A 233 6.08 10.97 -10.71
N ARG A 234 6.91 11.91 -11.19
CA ARG A 234 7.94 11.65 -12.19
C ARG A 234 8.97 10.64 -11.70
N LYS A 235 9.43 10.77 -10.44
CA LYS A 235 10.37 9.80 -9.84
C LYS A 235 9.76 8.40 -9.72
N ARG A 236 8.45 8.30 -9.48
CA ARG A 236 7.74 7.01 -9.44
C ARG A 236 7.67 6.38 -10.84
N LEU A 237 7.38 7.20 -11.85
CA LEU A 237 7.36 6.75 -13.26
C LEU A 237 8.74 6.24 -13.71
N GLU A 238 9.82 6.98 -13.39
CA GLU A 238 11.19 6.57 -13.69
C GLU A 238 11.54 5.21 -13.06
N VAL A 239 11.14 4.97 -11.82
CA VAL A 239 11.37 3.67 -11.15
C VAL A 239 10.59 2.53 -11.82
N LEU A 240 9.35 2.79 -12.24
CA LEU A 240 8.58 1.81 -13.03
C LEU A 240 9.25 1.50 -14.37
N GLN A 241 9.76 2.52 -15.07
CA GLN A 241 10.53 2.35 -16.31
C GLN A 241 11.78 1.52 -16.08
N GLN A 242 12.55 1.84 -15.04
CA GLN A 242 13.73 1.05 -14.67
C GLN A 242 13.37 -0.40 -14.35
N ALA A 243 12.30 -0.64 -13.58
CA ALA A 243 11.82 -1.99 -13.27
C ALA A 243 11.51 -2.81 -14.54
N LYS A 244 10.85 -2.19 -15.52
CA LYS A 244 10.58 -2.82 -16.83
C LYS A 244 11.86 -3.11 -17.59
N GLN A 245 12.82 -2.18 -17.64
CA GLN A 245 14.12 -2.37 -18.28
C GLN A 245 14.91 -3.53 -17.66
N GLU A 246 14.75 -3.73 -16.35
CA GLU A 246 15.35 -4.85 -15.62
C GLU A 246 14.55 -6.17 -15.71
N GLY A 247 13.52 -6.22 -16.56
CA GLY A 247 12.71 -7.42 -16.83
C GLY A 247 11.68 -7.75 -15.75
N LEU A 248 11.37 -6.83 -14.84
CA LEU A 248 10.35 -7.05 -13.82
C LEU A 248 8.94 -6.90 -14.39
N HIS A 249 8.03 -7.73 -13.93
CA HIS A 249 6.60 -7.49 -14.12
C HIS A 249 6.14 -6.31 -13.28
N VAL A 250 5.46 -5.34 -13.90
CA VAL A 250 4.98 -4.15 -13.19
C VAL A 250 3.46 -4.01 -13.25
N TYR A 251 2.88 -3.39 -12.23
CA TYR A 251 1.51 -2.91 -12.23
C TYR A 251 1.45 -1.48 -11.70
N VAL A 252 0.38 -0.76 -12.00
CA VAL A 252 0.20 0.62 -11.57
C VAL A 252 -1.11 0.76 -10.81
N ALA A 253 -1.05 1.37 -9.63
CA ALA A 253 -2.22 1.82 -8.90
C ALA A 253 -2.42 3.32 -9.15
N MET A 254 -3.28 3.66 -10.13
CA MET A 254 -3.80 5.01 -10.33
C MET A 254 -4.89 5.27 -9.28
N ALA A 255 -4.49 5.26 -7.99
CA ALA A 255 -5.40 5.21 -6.85
C ALA A 255 -4.79 5.87 -5.59
N PRO A 256 -5.57 6.74 -4.93
CA PRO A 256 -6.78 7.33 -5.44
C PRO A 256 -6.50 8.55 -6.33
N THR A 257 -7.36 8.80 -7.33
CA THR A 257 -7.37 10.08 -8.06
C THR A 257 -8.15 11.11 -7.27
N SER A 258 -7.64 12.35 -7.25
CA SER A 258 -8.31 13.48 -6.60
C SER A 258 -9.38 14.09 -7.48
N PRO A 259 -10.37 14.81 -6.92
CA PRO A 259 -11.44 15.43 -7.69
C PRO A 259 -10.95 16.46 -8.74
N GLU A 260 -9.78 17.05 -8.52
CA GLU A 260 -9.19 18.02 -9.44
C GLU A 260 -8.52 17.37 -10.65
N CYS A 261 -8.36 16.05 -10.68
CA CYS A 261 -7.92 15.33 -11.88
C CYS A 261 -9.00 15.47 -12.97
N GLN A 262 -8.80 16.40 -13.87
CA GLN A 262 -9.67 16.60 -15.04
C GLN A 262 -9.32 15.61 -16.16
N GLU A 263 -10.06 15.65 -17.26
CA GLU A 263 -9.89 14.72 -18.38
C GLU A 263 -8.43 14.68 -18.87
N GLU A 264 -7.82 15.85 -19.07
CA GLU A 264 -6.45 15.97 -19.59
C GLU A 264 -5.41 15.34 -18.64
N ASP A 265 -5.59 15.48 -17.32
CA ASP A 265 -4.72 14.92 -16.29
C ASP A 265 -4.83 13.38 -16.26
N LEU A 266 -6.07 12.88 -16.34
CA LEU A 266 -6.36 11.45 -16.41
C LEU A 266 -5.78 10.82 -17.67
N GLU A 267 -5.94 11.50 -18.82
CA GLU A 267 -5.43 11.04 -20.11
C GLU A 267 -3.89 11.00 -20.13
N GLN A 268 -3.22 12.10 -19.78
CA GLN A 268 -1.76 12.18 -19.73
C GLN A 268 -1.17 11.11 -18.82
N THR A 269 -1.82 10.86 -17.68
CA THR A 269 -1.38 9.83 -16.74
C THR A 269 -1.55 8.43 -17.34
N LEU A 270 -2.71 8.13 -17.95
CA LEU A 270 -2.95 6.84 -18.59
C LEU A 270 -2.06 6.60 -19.83
N GLU A 271 -1.76 7.63 -20.61
CA GLU A 271 -0.81 7.52 -21.72
C GLU A 271 0.61 7.19 -21.26
N ALA A 272 1.07 7.82 -20.18
CA ALA A 272 2.36 7.51 -19.60
C ALA A 272 2.40 6.09 -19.04
N ILE A 273 1.32 5.65 -18.38
CA ILE A 273 1.17 4.27 -17.87
C ILE A 273 1.13 3.27 -19.03
N LYS A 274 0.43 3.59 -20.14
CA LYS A 274 0.40 2.73 -21.34
C LYS A 274 1.79 2.43 -21.87
N LYS A 275 2.69 3.43 -21.91
CA LYS A 275 4.08 3.25 -22.39
C LYS A 275 4.89 2.28 -21.53
N LEU A 276 4.50 2.03 -20.28
CA LEU A 276 5.11 1.04 -19.42
C LEU A 276 4.68 -0.39 -19.76
N ASP A 277 3.58 -0.56 -20.49
CA ASP A 277 2.96 -1.86 -20.73
C ASP A 277 2.87 -2.70 -19.45
N PRO A 278 2.13 -2.22 -18.40
CA PRO A 278 1.99 -2.93 -17.15
C PRO A 278 1.05 -4.13 -17.34
N ILE A 279 1.20 -5.15 -16.49
CA ILE A 279 0.30 -6.31 -16.53
C ILE A 279 -1.11 -5.99 -16.03
N THR A 280 -1.25 -4.96 -15.19
CA THR A 280 -2.55 -4.46 -14.70
C THR A 280 -2.46 -3.02 -14.27
N ILE A 281 -3.57 -2.30 -14.41
CA ILE A 281 -3.74 -0.91 -13.98
C ILE A 281 -4.98 -0.89 -13.09
N PHE A 282 -4.85 -0.44 -11.86
CA PHE A 282 -5.98 -0.24 -10.97
C PHE A 282 -6.31 1.25 -10.89
N HIS A 283 -7.59 1.57 -11.03
CA HIS A 283 -8.08 2.93 -10.81
C HIS A 283 -9.17 2.96 -9.75
N GLU A 284 -9.06 3.91 -8.85
CA GLU A 284 -10.03 4.18 -7.79
C GLU A 284 -10.07 5.69 -7.53
N PRO A 285 -11.24 6.35 -7.61
CA PRO A 285 -11.41 7.71 -7.14
C PRO A 285 -11.22 7.79 -5.62
N ILE A 286 -10.94 8.99 -5.12
CA ILE A 286 -10.85 9.21 -3.67
C ILE A 286 -12.17 8.83 -3.00
N ASN A 287 -12.07 8.08 -1.90
CA ASN A 287 -13.20 7.72 -1.04
C ASN A 287 -13.20 8.60 0.21
N LEU A 288 -14.40 8.96 0.68
CA LEU A 288 -14.56 9.70 1.93
C LEU A 288 -14.50 8.71 3.10
N ARG A 289 -13.36 8.68 3.79
CA ARG A 289 -13.09 7.74 4.89
C ARG A 289 -12.29 8.43 6.00
N ALA A 290 -12.56 8.05 7.25
CA ALA A 290 -11.92 8.68 8.40
C ALA A 290 -12.06 10.21 8.34
N GLU A 291 -11.08 10.91 8.86
CA GLU A 291 -10.96 12.37 8.81
C GLU A 291 -10.14 12.85 7.59
N ASN A 292 -10.19 12.11 6.46
CA ASN A 292 -9.38 12.46 5.31
C ASN A 292 -9.77 13.80 4.67
N VAL A 293 -11.06 14.16 4.63
CA VAL A 293 -11.51 15.45 4.09
C VAL A 293 -11.00 16.62 4.91
N PRO A 294 -11.19 16.67 6.25
CA PRO A 294 -10.55 17.66 7.10
C PRO A 294 -9.03 17.76 6.89
N ARG A 295 -8.31 16.63 6.83
CA ARG A 295 -6.86 16.63 6.58
C ARG A 295 -6.47 17.26 5.25
N ILE A 296 -7.24 17.01 4.19
CA ILE A 296 -7.02 17.61 2.86
C ILE A 296 -7.24 19.11 2.93
N VAL A 297 -8.38 19.56 3.48
CA VAL A 297 -8.73 20.98 3.60
C VAL A 297 -7.68 21.75 4.40
N LEU A 298 -7.33 21.27 5.59
CA LEU A 298 -6.31 21.89 6.43
C LEU A 298 -4.95 21.99 5.73
N HIS A 299 -4.62 20.99 4.90
CA HIS A 299 -3.36 21.04 4.16
C HIS A 299 -3.40 22.04 3.00
N ALA A 300 -4.51 22.13 2.27
CA ALA A 300 -4.73 23.15 1.24
C ALA A 300 -4.60 24.57 1.82
N GLU A 301 -5.20 24.81 2.98
CA GLU A 301 -5.07 26.08 3.72
C GLU A 301 -3.61 26.40 4.09
N LYS A 302 -2.87 25.42 4.60
CA LYS A 302 -1.43 25.56 4.90
C LYS A 302 -0.59 25.90 3.67
N LEU A 303 -0.94 25.33 2.53
CA LEU A 303 -0.29 25.61 1.24
C LEU A 303 -0.75 26.93 0.61
N LYS A 304 -1.81 27.55 1.15
CA LYS A 304 -2.46 28.77 0.58
C LYS A 304 -2.87 28.57 -0.88
N VAL A 305 -3.33 27.36 -1.24
CA VAL A 305 -3.84 27.06 -2.59
C VAL A 305 -5.36 27.20 -2.61
N GLN A 306 -5.89 27.67 -3.75
CA GLN A 306 -7.33 27.64 -3.97
C GLN A 306 -7.79 26.20 -4.05
N PHE A 307 -8.75 25.83 -3.23
CA PHE A 307 -9.24 24.45 -3.10
C PHE A 307 -10.75 24.41 -3.07
N ASP A 308 -11.34 23.71 -4.04
CA ASP A 308 -12.78 23.48 -4.05
C ASP A 308 -13.13 22.20 -3.31
N ARG A 309 -13.63 22.34 -2.09
CA ARG A 309 -14.05 21.22 -1.26
C ARG A 309 -15.38 20.57 -1.67
N ARG A 310 -16.18 21.24 -2.56
CA ARG A 310 -17.52 20.76 -2.92
C ARG A 310 -17.55 19.31 -3.42
N PRO A 311 -16.63 18.85 -4.28
CA PRO A 311 -16.61 17.44 -4.71
C PRO A 311 -16.37 16.44 -3.59
N LEU A 312 -15.78 16.87 -2.47
CA LEU A 312 -15.53 16.03 -1.28
C LEU A 312 -16.66 16.10 -0.24
N LEU A 313 -17.75 16.82 -0.52
CA LEU A 313 -18.93 16.76 0.33
C LEU A 313 -19.68 15.45 0.08
N LYS A 314 -20.25 14.88 1.15
CA LYS A 314 -20.94 13.59 1.10
C LYS A 314 -22.00 13.50 -0.01
N ASP A 315 -22.70 14.60 -0.27
CA ASP A 315 -23.78 14.65 -1.26
C ASP A 315 -23.27 14.81 -2.70
N ASN A 316 -22.08 15.35 -2.90
CA ASN A 316 -21.49 15.59 -4.22
C ASN A 316 -20.47 14.52 -4.63
N TRP A 317 -19.82 13.89 -3.66
CA TRP A 317 -18.81 12.86 -3.90
C TRP A 317 -19.26 11.75 -4.86
N PRO A 318 -20.51 11.20 -4.77
CA PRO A 318 -20.89 10.12 -5.67
C PRO A 318 -20.90 10.53 -7.14
N ALA A 319 -21.32 11.76 -7.45
CA ALA A 319 -21.32 12.27 -8.82
C ALA A 319 -19.88 12.42 -9.35
N CYS A 320 -18.99 12.99 -8.54
CA CYS A 320 -17.57 13.13 -8.88
C CYS A 320 -16.90 11.77 -9.09
N ALA A 321 -17.11 10.82 -8.17
CA ALA A 321 -16.52 9.48 -8.26
C ALA A 321 -17.01 8.71 -9.50
N LEU A 322 -18.32 8.78 -9.80
CA LEU A 322 -18.88 8.16 -11.00
C LEU A 322 -18.34 8.79 -12.27
N TRP A 323 -18.24 10.13 -12.31
CA TRP A 323 -17.65 10.83 -13.46
C TRP A 323 -16.23 10.34 -13.74
N GLN A 324 -15.36 10.32 -12.74
CA GLN A 324 -13.98 9.84 -12.91
C GLN A 324 -13.90 8.39 -13.38
N LEU A 325 -14.74 7.51 -12.81
CA LEU A 325 -14.77 6.10 -13.21
C LEU A 325 -15.16 5.94 -14.68
N HIS A 326 -16.23 6.64 -15.13
CA HIS A 326 -16.67 6.60 -16.52
C HIS A 326 -15.64 7.22 -17.46
N GLU A 327 -15.01 8.32 -17.05
CA GLU A 327 -14.00 9.00 -17.83
C GLU A 327 -12.74 8.15 -18.04
N VAL A 328 -12.25 7.53 -16.95
CA VAL A 328 -11.11 6.61 -17.03
C VAL A 328 -11.45 5.37 -17.87
N GLU A 329 -12.69 4.85 -17.80
CA GLU A 329 -13.14 3.78 -18.69
C GLU A 329 -13.14 4.22 -20.16
N ARG A 330 -13.64 5.43 -20.45
CA ARG A 330 -13.71 6.00 -21.80
C ARG A 330 -12.30 6.17 -22.39
N ILE A 331 -11.39 6.79 -21.63
CA ILE A 331 -9.99 6.98 -22.02
C ILE A 331 -9.30 5.62 -22.20
N GLY A 332 -9.50 4.69 -21.26
CA GLY A 332 -8.93 3.35 -21.33
C GLY A 332 -9.35 2.58 -22.57
N LYS A 333 -10.62 2.67 -22.98
CA LYS A 333 -11.11 2.11 -24.25
C LYS A 333 -10.44 2.74 -25.47
N ARG A 334 -10.35 4.08 -25.51
CA ARG A 334 -9.67 4.81 -26.58
C ARG A 334 -8.19 4.44 -26.70
N LEU A 335 -7.51 4.31 -25.57
CA LEU A 335 -6.10 3.90 -25.49
C LEU A 335 -5.89 2.39 -25.65
N LYS A 336 -6.96 1.58 -25.73
CA LYS A 336 -6.92 0.11 -25.82
C LYS A 336 -6.24 -0.55 -24.62
N LEU A 337 -6.49 -0.04 -23.40
CA LEU A 337 -5.94 -0.57 -22.16
C LEU A 337 -6.82 -1.73 -21.64
N THR A 338 -6.62 -2.92 -22.18
CA THR A 338 -7.40 -4.13 -21.81
C THR A 338 -7.12 -4.59 -20.38
N GLN A 339 -5.96 -4.25 -19.81
CA GLN A 339 -5.53 -4.55 -18.44
C GLN A 339 -6.02 -3.53 -17.40
N LEU A 340 -6.86 -2.56 -17.79
CA LEU A 340 -7.44 -1.58 -16.87
C LEU A 340 -8.53 -2.23 -16.01
N HIS A 341 -8.47 -2.00 -14.69
CA HIS A 341 -9.46 -2.39 -13.70
C HIS A 341 -9.95 -1.18 -12.93
N LEU A 342 -11.24 -0.91 -12.98
CA LEU A 342 -11.86 0.07 -12.11
C LEU A 342 -12.28 -0.59 -10.79
N TRP A 343 -12.10 0.15 -9.70
CA TRP A 343 -12.53 -0.26 -8.35
C TRP A 343 -13.60 0.69 -7.80
N PRO A 344 -14.85 0.62 -8.31
CA PRO A 344 -15.94 1.43 -7.78
C PRO A 344 -16.19 1.10 -6.30
N ASP A 345 -16.37 2.14 -5.45
CA ASP A 345 -16.79 1.92 -4.08
C ASP A 345 -18.20 1.29 -4.06
N LYS A 346 -18.43 0.40 -3.09
CA LYS A 346 -19.73 -0.27 -2.92
C LYS A 346 -20.87 0.66 -2.66
N ASP A 347 -20.60 1.79 -2.02
CA ASP A 347 -21.64 2.75 -1.72
C ASP A 347 -22.27 3.33 -2.99
N LEU A 348 -21.54 3.35 -4.11
CA LEU A 348 -22.06 3.76 -5.41
C LEU A 348 -23.17 2.83 -5.96
N GLY A 349 -23.24 1.58 -5.48
CA GLY A 349 -24.33 0.63 -5.79
C GLY A 349 -25.58 0.78 -4.93
N LYS A 350 -25.56 1.66 -3.94
CA LYS A 350 -26.76 1.92 -3.11
C LYS A 350 -27.69 2.89 -3.81
N ARG A 351 -28.98 2.54 -3.92
CA ARG A 351 -29.98 3.37 -4.61
C ARG A 351 -30.02 4.83 -4.13
N PRO A 352 -30.01 5.14 -2.82
CA PRO A 352 -30.01 6.52 -2.35
C PRO A 352 -28.77 7.31 -2.80
N VAL A 353 -27.58 6.67 -2.80
CA VAL A 353 -26.32 7.26 -3.21
C VAL A 353 -26.32 7.54 -4.71
N TRP A 354 -26.76 6.59 -5.51
CA TRP A 354 -26.92 6.77 -6.95
C TRP A 354 -27.93 7.86 -7.29
N ASN A 355 -29.10 7.88 -6.62
CA ASN A 355 -30.09 8.92 -6.81
C ASN A 355 -29.52 10.32 -6.49
N GLN A 356 -28.69 10.42 -5.45
CA GLN A 356 -28.01 11.66 -5.11
C GLN A 356 -27.04 12.09 -6.21
N ALA A 357 -26.22 11.18 -6.73
CA ALA A 357 -25.31 11.46 -7.84
C ALA A 357 -26.06 11.99 -9.09
N ARG A 358 -27.17 11.36 -9.43
CA ARG A 358 -28.01 11.74 -10.59
C ARG A 358 -28.62 13.13 -10.41
N ARG A 359 -29.11 13.45 -9.21
CA ARG A 359 -29.63 14.78 -8.88
C ARG A 359 -28.58 15.87 -9.00
N THR A 360 -27.36 15.59 -8.51
CA THR A 360 -26.22 16.54 -8.59
C THR A 360 -25.92 16.96 -10.04
N ILE A 361 -26.16 16.07 -11.01
CA ILE A 361 -25.91 16.34 -12.45
C ILE A 361 -27.20 16.55 -13.25
N ASN A 362 -28.32 16.81 -12.58
CA ASN A 362 -29.65 17.03 -13.20
C ASN A 362 -30.11 15.91 -14.16
N GLN A 363 -29.85 14.67 -13.77
CA GLN A 363 -30.24 13.50 -14.55
C GLN A 363 -31.41 12.75 -13.90
N PRO A 364 -32.32 12.15 -14.69
CA PRO A 364 -33.48 11.42 -14.16
C PRO A 364 -33.07 10.17 -13.38
N THR A 365 -33.88 9.82 -12.37
CA THR A 365 -33.72 8.62 -11.55
C THR A 365 -34.89 7.67 -11.83
N ASN A 366 -34.68 6.60 -12.58
CA ASN A 366 -35.67 5.56 -12.83
C ASN A 366 -35.07 4.16 -12.64
N ASP A 367 -35.89 3.14 -12.60
CA ASP A 367 -35.48 1.77 -12.28
C ASP A 367 -34.61 1.14 -13.37
N ALA A 368 -34.90 1.40 -14.62
CA ALA A 368 -34.13 0.88 -15.74
C ALA A 368 -32.69 1.42 -15.72
N ALA A 369 -32.52 2.74 -15.59
CA ALA A 369 -31.19 3.36 -15.51
C ALA A 369 -30.41 2.90 -14.26
N PHE A 370 -31.09 2.63 -13.14
CA PHE A 370 -30.42 2.09 -11.97
C PHE A 370 -29.99 0.64 -12.18
N ALA A 371 -30.79 -0.19 -12.86
CA ALA A 371 -30.42 -1.56 -13.18
C ALA A 371 -29.19 -1.61 -14.09
N GLU A 372 -29.14 -0.79 -15.14
CA GLU A 372 -27.97 -0.64 -16.02
C GLU A 372 -26.72 -0.22 -15.24
N HIS A 373 -26.87 0.74 -14.31
CA HIS A 373 -25.78 1.17 -13.44
C HIS A 373 -25.26 0.03 -12.55
N LEU A 374 -26.16 -0.75 -11.93
CA LEU A 374 -25.76 -1.89 -11.12
C LEU A 374 -25.05 -2.97 -11.94
N ASP A 375 -25.52 -3.23 -13.16
CA ASP A 375 -24.88 -4.21 -14.05
C ASP A 375 -23.49 -3.73 -14.50
N TRP A 376 -23.31 -2.41 -14.72
CA TRP A 376 -22.00 -1.82 -14.98
C TRP A 376 -21.07 -1.98 -13.78
N LEU A 377 -21.52 -1.68 -12.54
CA LEU A 377 -20.74 -1.86 -11.32
C LEU A 377 -20.35 -3.32 -11.10
N LYS A 378 -21.29 -4.26 -11.27
CA LYS A 378 -21.03 -5.69 -11.11
C LYS A 378 -19.94 -6.19 -12.05
N ARG A 379 -19.96 -5.77 -13.33
CA ARG A 379 -18.89 -6.14 -14.27
C ARG A 379 -17.50 -5.78 -13.75
N TRP A 380 -17.36 -4.65 -13.06
CA TRP A 380 -16.09 -4.24 -12.45
C TRP A 380 -15.79 -4.96 -11.14
N TRP A 381 -16.78 -5.19 -10.29
CA TRP A 381 -16.60 -5.92 -9.03
C TRP A 381 -16.25 -7.39 -9.24
N ASP A 382 -16.81 -8.01 -10.27
CA ASP A 382 -16.58 -9.42 -10.59
C ASP A 382 -15.33 -9.65 -11.45
N ARG A 383 -14.74 -8.57 -11.96
CA ARG A 383 -13.54 -8.65 -12.79
C ARG A 383 -12.33 -9.07 -11.98
N VAL A 384 -11.68 -10.14 -12.38
CA VAL A 384 -10.46 -10.66 -11.80
C VAL A 384 -9.26 -10.15 -12.57
N SER A 385 -8.22 -9.69 -11.86
CA SER A 385 -6.98 -9.23 -12.47
C SER A 385 -6.19 -10.40 -13.06
N GLU A 386 -5.64 -10.21 -14.24
CA GLU A 386 -4.74 -11.17 -14.86
C GLU A 386 -3.33 -10.98 -14.29
N TRP A 387 -2.92 -11.91 -13.45
CA TRP A 387 -1.57 -11.97 -12.93
C TRP A 387 -0.73 -12.99 -13.73
N PRO A 388 0.61 -12.84 -13.80
CA PRO A 388 1.46 -13.80 -14.50
C PRO A 388 1.19 -15.21 -14.00
N LYS A 389 0.96 -16.13 -14.92
CA LYS A 389 0.86 -17.57 -14.60
C LYS A 389 2.26 -18.14 -14.41
N ARG A 390 2.36 -19.16 -13.56
CA ARG A 390 3.60 -19.90 -13.35
C ARG A 390 4.00 -20.70 -14.56
#